data_0a6517413a5ca0b53ca02b64c0f3210d
#
_entry.id   0a6517413a5ca0b53ca02b64c0f3210d
#
_cell.length_a   1.000
_cell.length_b   1.000
_cell.length_c   1.000
_cell.angle_alpha   90.00
_cell.angle_beta   90.00
_cell.angle_gamma   90.00
#
_symmetry.space_group_name_H-M   'P 1'
#
loop_
_entity.id
_entity.type
_entity.pdbx_description
1 polymer ?
#
loop_
_entity_poly.entity_id
_entity_poly.type
_entity_poly.pdbx_seq_one_letter_code
_entity_poly.pdbx_strand_id
1 'polypeptide(L)'
;MAAPVAPPSLGDRPEQRVPMTRLRARVAERLLQSQASNAILTTFNEVNMQPVMDMRKRFQDKFEKEHGVKIGFMSFFVKAAVAALKKYPVLNASVDGNDIVYHGYFDIGIAVGSPRGLVVPILRNADQMSFADIEKKIAEFGQKAKDGKLGIEELTGGTFSISNGGTFGSMLSTPIINPPQSAILGVHATKDRAVVENGQIVVRPMNYLAMSYDHRIIDGREAVLGLVAMKEALEDPARLLFDI
;
A
#
# COMPACT_ATOMS: atom_id res chain seq x y z
N MET A 1 9.97 22.75 41.75
CA MET A 1 10.18 22.25 40.36
C MET A 1 11.66 22.12 40.15
N ALA A 2 12.20 20.93 39.93
CA ALA A 2 13.60 20.74 39.60
C ALA A 2 13.87 21.32 38.21
N ALA A 3 14.93 22.12 38.05
CA ALA A 3 15.34 22.64 36.75
C ALA A 3 15.70 21.48 35.79
N PRO A 4 15.39 21.58 34.50
CA PRO A 4 15.78 20.55 33.55
C PRO A 4 17.32 20.42 33.52
N VAL A 5 17.79 19.22 33.78
CA VAL A 5 19.21 18.91 33.70
C VAL A 5 19.63 19.05 32.24
N ALA A 6 20.57 19.97 31.95
CA ALA A 6 21.14 20.10 30.62
C ALA A 6 21.83 18.79 30.23
N PRO A 7 21.65 18.27 29.01
CA PRO A 7 22.34 17.08 28.57
C PRO A 7 23.87 17.31 28.59
N PRO A 8 24.67 16.27 28.92
CA PRO A 8 26.12 16.41 28.98
C PRO A 8 26.68 16.90 27.64
N SER A 9 27.54 17.90 27.67
CA SER A 9 28.25 18.37 26.49
C SER A 9 29.19 17.25 25.97
N LEU A 10 28.96 16.81 24.73
CA LEU A 10 29.75 15.77 24.07
C LEU A 10 31.09 16.31 23.46
N GLY A 11 31.55 17.47 23.93
CA GLY A 11 32.78 18.12 23.44
C GLY A 11 32.65 18.66 22.01
N ASP A 12 33.74 18.69 21.24
CA ASP A 12 33.83 19.30 19.90
C ASP A 12 33.09 18.48 18.79
N ARG A 13 32.12 17.64 19.09
CA ARG A 13 31.33 16.92 18.08
C ARG A 13 30.29 17.87 17.47
N PRO A 14 30.36 18.14 16.16
CA PRO A 14 29.42 19.06 15.53
C PRO A 14 28.00 18.46 15.51
N GLU A 15 27.06 19.16 16.11
CA GLU A 15 25.62 18.85 16.09
C GLU A 15 24.84 20.01 15.48
N GLN A 16 23.89 19.72 14.61
CA GLN A 16 22.99 20.71 14.06
C GLN A 16 21.53 20.38 14.50
N ARG A 17 20.92 21.28 15.26
CA ARG A 17 19.51 21.18 15.64
C ARG A 17 18.65 21.93 14.63
N VAL A 18 17.77 21.20 13.92
CA VAL A 18 16.84 21.77 12.94
C VAL A 18 15.41 21.44 13.38
N PRO A 19 14.53 22.45 13.60
CA PRO A 19 13.13 22.20 13.92
C PRO A 19 12.41 21.45 12.81
N MET A 20 11.52 20.50 13.17
CA MET A 20 10.65 19.86 12.20
C MET A 20 9.73 20.90 11.55
N THR A 21 9.49 20.74 10.25
CA THR A 21 8.43 21.51 9.57
C THR A 21 7.07 21.14 10.16
N ARG A 22 6.09 22.05 10.07
CA ARG A 22 4.72 21.80 10.55
C ARG A 22 4.12 20.54 9.94
N LEU A 23 4.37 20.28 8.66
CA LEU A 23 3.91 19.07 7.98
C LEU A 23 4.56 17.81 8.59
N ARG A 24 5.89 17.85 8.80
CA ARG A 24 6.63 16.71 9.39
C ARG A 24 6.15 16.39 10.80
N ALA A 25 5.92 17.41 11.63
CA ALA A 25 5.41 17.25 12.99
C ALA A 25 4.01 16.58 12.98
N ARG A 26 3.09 17.04 12.11
CA ARG A 26 1.77 16.45 11.94
C ARG A 26 1.83 14.99 11.48
N VAL A 27 2.71 14.65 10.54
CA VAL A 27 2.92 13.28 10.09
C VAL A 27 3.42 12.42 11.26
N ALA A 28 4.39 12.90 12.05
CA ALA A 28 4.91 12.18 13.21
C ALA A 28 3.82 11.89 14.25
N GLU A 29 2.99 12.87 14.59
CA GLU A 29 1.85 12.69 15.50
C GLU A 29 0.89 11.59 15.00
N ARG A 30 0.50 11.62 13.72
CA ARG A 30 -0.41 10.63 13.14
C ARG A 30 0.18 9.23 13.12
N LEU A 31 1.47 9.09 12.83
CA LEU A 31 2.14 7.79 12.83
C LEU A 31 2.22 7.20 14.24
N LEU A 32 2.57 8.02 15.24
CA LEU A 32 2.59 7.61 16.66
C LEU A 32 1.18 7.23 17.13
N GLN A 33 0.17 8.03 16.80
CA GLN A 33 -1.23 7.74 17.11
C GLN A 33 -1.66 6.40 16.51
N SER A 34 -1.31 6.13 15.24
CA SER A 34 -1.62 4.86 14.59
C SER A 34 -1.05 3.67 15.35
N GLN A 35 0.22 3.74 15.75
CA GLN A 35 0.85 2.65 16.50
C GLN A 35 0.32 2.49 17.92
N ALA A 36 -0.11 3.58 18.55
CA ALA A 36 -0.66 3.54 19.92
C ALA A 36 -2.11 3.07 19.96
N SER A 37 -2.91 3.34 18.90
CA SER A 37 -4.35 3.03 18.88
C SER A 37 -4.70 1.69 18.22
N ASN A 38 -3.75 1.04 17.55
CA ASN A 38 -3.96 -0.24 16.87
C ASN A 38 -3.06 -1.32 17.48
N ALA A 39 -3.56 -2.56 17.53
CA ALA A 39 -2.74 -3.74 17.80
C ALA A 39 -2.14 -4.27 16.49
N ILE A 40 -1.11 -3.58 15.97
CA ILE A 40 -0.59 -3.86 14.62
C ILE A 40 0.19 -5.18 14.59
N LEU A 41 -0.24 -6.09 13.73
CA LEU A 41 0.50 -7.29 13.33
C LEU A 41 0.72 -7.25 11.82
N THR A 42 1.77 -7.95 11.34
CA THR A 42 2.08 -8.03 9.91
C THR A 42 2.22 -9.48 9.48
N THR A 43 1.53 -9.85 8.41
CA THR A 43 1.73 -11.12 7.70
C THR A 43 2.40 -10.89 6.36
N PHE A 44 3.17 -11.86 5.89
CA PHE A 44 3.94 -11.77 4.65
C PHE A 44 3.60 -12.92 3.71
N ASN A 45 3.72 -12.68 2.42
CA ASN A 45 3.66 -13.71 1.40
C ASN A 45 4.56 -13.34 0.21
N GLU A 46 4.97 -14.32 -0.56
CA GLU A 46 5.70 -14.13 -1.80
C GLU A 46 4.79 -14.34 -3.00
N VAL A 47 5.01 -13.58 -4.07
CA VAL A 47 4.20 -13.61 -5.29
C VAL A 47 5.11 -13.74 -6.50
N ASN A 48 4.78 -14.70 -7.37
CA ASN A 48 5.36 -14.78 -8.70
C ASN A 48 4.71 -13.75 -9.63
N MET A 49 5.47 -12.73 -10.01
CA MET A 49 4.96 -11.64 -10.88
C MET A 49 5.04 -11.95 -12.37
N GLN A 50 5.52 -13.13 -12.77
CA GLN A 50 5.65 -13.50 -14.18
C GLN A 50 4.33 -13.36 -14.95
N PRO A 51 3.17 -13.86 -14.45
CA PRO A 51 1.90 -13.74 -15.18
C PRO A 51 1.49 -12.29 -15.45
N VAL A 52 1.65 -11.41 -14.45
CA VAL A 52 1.39 -9.97 -14.61
C VAL A 52 2.34 -9.35 -15.64
N MET A 53 3.62 -9.69 -15.59
CA MET A 53 4.63 -9.17 -16.54
C MET A 53 4.34 -9.63 -17.96
N ASP A 54 3.97 -10.89 -18.16
CA ASP A 54 3.61 -11.46 -19.47
C ASP A 54 2.35 -10.80 -20.04
N MET A 55 1.33 -10.59 -19.19
CA MET A 55 0.11 -9.88 -19.58
C MET A 55 0.42 -8.44 -19.99
N ARG A 56 1.22 -7.72 -19.21
CA ARG A 56 1.66 -6.37 -19.56
C ARG A 56 2.42 -6.37 -20.89
N LYS A 57 3.42 -7.25 -21.07
CA LYS A 57 4.19 -7.36 -22.32
C LYS A 57 3.29 -7.63 -23.52
N ARG A 58 2.29 -8.48 -23.37
CA ARG A 58 1.35 -8.85 -24.45
C ARG A 58 0.43 -7.70 -24.86
N PHE A 59 -0.03 -6.90 -23.92
CA PHE A 59 -1.11 -5.93 -24.18
C PHE A 59 -0.67 -4.47 -24.11
N GLN A 60 0.57 -4.16 -23.69
CA GLN A 60 1.04 -2.80 -23.41
C GLN A 60 0.80 -1.84 -24.58
N ASP A 61 1.26 -2.17 -25.79
CA ASP A 61 1.19 -1.26 -26.93
C ASP A 61 -0.26 -0.99 -27.38
N LYS A 62 -1.10 -2.04 -27.36
CA LYS A 62 -2.52 -1.90 -27.69
C LYS A 62 -3.25 -1.08 -26.65
N PHE A 63 -2.98 -1.33 -25.38
CA PHE A 63 -3.59 -0.62 -24.27
C PHE A 63 -3.20 0.87 -24.27
N GLU A 64 -1.92 1.18 -24.46
CA GLU A 64 -1.43 2.56 -24.52
C GLU A 64 -2.05 3.32 -25.70
N LYS A 65 -2.18 2.66 -26.86
CA LYS A 65 -2.82 3.24 -28.05
C LYS A 65 -4.31 3.54 -27.81
N GLU A 66 -5.02 2.64 -27.12
CA GLU A 66 -6.47 2.77 -26.88
C GLU A 66 -6.77 3.76 -25.77
N HIS A 67 -6.01 3.72 -24.67
CA HIS A 67 -6.33 4.45 -23.44
C HIS A 67 -5.44 5.67 -23.17
N GLY A 68 -4.35 5.86 -23.90
CA GLY A 68 -3.40 6.97 -23.73
C GLY A 68 -2.56 6.87 -22.45
N VAL A 69 -2.49 5.69 -21.80
CA VAL A 69 -1.74 5.44 -20.58
C VAL A 69 -1.13 4.03 -20.63
N LYS A 70 0.05 3.85 -20.02
CA LYS A 70 0.71 2.54 -19.93
C LYS A 70 0.07 1.70 -18.83
N ILE A 71 0.03 0.37 -19.04
CA ILE A 71 -0.34 -0.56 -17.98
C ILE A 71 0.80 -0.58 -16.94
N GLY A 72 0.55 -0.05 -15.76
CA GLY A 72 1.45 -0.15 -14.60
C GLY A 72 1.23 -1.44 -13.81
N PHE A 73 2.04 -1.64 -12.78
CA PHE A 73 1.82 -2.72 -11.83
C PHE A 73 0.74 -2.37 -10.79
N MET A 74 0.56 -1.07 -10.52
CA MET A 74 -0.32 -0.63 -9.42
C MET A 74 -1.79 -0.97 -9.67
N SER A 75 -2.26 -0.91 -10.91
CA SER A 75 -3.63 -1.32 -11.22
C SER A 75 -3.90 -2.79 -10.91
N PHE A 76 -2.92 -3.68 -11.10
CA PHE A 76 -3.03 -5.08 -10.70
C PHE A 76 -3.11 -5.23 -9.18
N PHE A 77 -2.25 -4.53 -8.43
CA PHE A 77 -2.29 -4.56 -6.97
C PHE A 77 -3.60 -3.99 -6.42
N VAL A 78 -4.11 -2.90 -7.00
CA VAL A 78 -5.41 -2.33 -6.61
C VAL A 78 -6.54 -3.32 -6.87
N LYS A 79 -6.60 -3.93 -8.06
CA LYS A 79 -7.65 -4.91 -8.40
C LYS A 79 -7.56 -6.17 -7.54
N ALA A 80 -6.36 -6.69 -7.31
CA ALA A 80 -6.14 -7.83 -6.42
C ALA A 80 -6.56 -7.52 -4.96
N ALA A 81 -6.21 -6.32 -4.47
CA ALA A 81 -6.65 -5.87 -3.16
C ALA A 81 -8.18 -5.78 -3.07
N VAL A 82 -8.84 -5.12 -4.04
CA VAL A 82 -10.31 -5.02 -4.07
C VAL A 82 -10.98 -6.39 -4.08
N ALA A 83 -10.50 -7.35 -4.88
CA ALA A 83 -11.02 -8.71 -4.90
C ALA A 83 -10.91 -9.38 -3.52
N ALA A 84 -9.75 -9.25 -2.86
CA ALA A 84 -9.56 -9.79 -1.52
C ALA A 84 -10.43 -9.09 -0.46
N LEU A 85 -10.60 -7.76 -0.54
CA LEU A 85 -11.45 -7.00 0.39
C LEU A 85 -12.93 -7.34 0.26
N LYS A 86 -13.41 -7.67 -0.95
CA LYS A 86 -14.77 -8.19 -1.17
C LYS A 86 -14.96 -9.56 -0.49
N LYS A 87 -13.96 -10.42 -0.56
CA LYS A 87 -13.99 -11.76 0.03
C LYS A 87 -13.78 -11.76 1.55
N TYR A 88 -13.02 -10.80 2.06
CA TYR A 88 -12.70 -10.62 3.49
C TYR A 88 -13.05 -9.19 3.94
N PRO A 89 -14.34 -8.86 4.13
CA PRO A 89 -14.80 -7.48 4.38
C PRO A 89 -14.21 -6.83 5.62
N VAL A 90 -13.77 -7.61 6.62
CA VAL A 90 -13.13 -7.08 7.84
C VAL A 90 -11.81 -6.36 7.54
N LEU A 91 -11.12 -6.71 6.45
CA LEU A 91 -9.91 -6.01 5.99
C LEU A 91 -10.21 -4.60 5.47
N ASN A 92 -11.47 -4.34 5.09
CA ASN A 92 -11.97 -3.05 4.61
C ASN A 92 -12.79 -2.30 5.69
N ALA A 93 -12.77 -2.78 6.93
CA ALA A 93 -13.50 -2.19 8.04
C ALA A 93 -12.66 -1.16 8.81
N SER A 94 -13.30 -0.41 9.68
CA SER A 94 -12.66 0.48 10.65
C SER A 94 -13.23 0.30 12.05
N VAL A 95 -12.55 0.85 13.05
CA VAL A 95 -13.01 0.84 14.45
C VAL A 95 -13.51 2.22 14.82
N ASP A 96 -14.73 2.30 15.34
CA ASP A 96 -15.29 3.51 15.94
C ASP A 96 -15.77 3.19 17.37
N GLY A 97 -15.04 3.67 18.37
CA GLY A 97 -15.26 3.29 19.76
C GLY A 97 -15.13 1.77 19.98
N ASN A 98 -16.25 1.12 20.28
CA ASN A 98 -16.37 -0.34 20.45
C ASN A 98 -17.02 -1.04 19.24
N ASP A 99 -17.32 -0.30 18.19
CA ASP A 99 -18.01 -0.83 17.02
C ASP A 99 -17.04 -1.11 15.87
N ILE A 100 -17.32 -2.17 15.10
CA ILE A 100 -16.68 -2.45 13.83
C ILE A 100 -17.57 -1.88 12.73
N VAL A 101 -17.03 -0.92 11.97
CA VAL A 101 -17.74 -0.28 10.87
C VAL A 101 -17.32 -0.93 9.55
N TYR A 102 -18.20 -1.71 8.95
CA TYR A 102 -17.99 -2.31 7.62
C TYR A 102 -18.34 -1.33 6.52
N HIS A 103 -17.42 -1.08 5.61
CA HIS A 103 -17.63 -0.18 4.47
C HIS A 103 -18.12 -0.93 3.25
N GLY A 104 -19.24 -0.48 2.65
CA GLY A 104 -19.81 -1.02 1.40
C GLY A 104 -19.19 -0.43 0.13
N TYR A 105 -18.06 0.26 0.24
CA TYR A 105 -17.31 0.88 -0.83
C TYR A 105 -15.81 0.63 -0.64
N PHE A 106 -15.03 0.80 -1.71
CA PHE A 106 -13.60 0.48 -1.73
C PHE A 106 -12.80 1.71 -2.16
N ASP A 107 -12.42 2.51 -1.16
CA ASP A 107 -11.62 3.71 -1.33
C ASP A 107 -10.16 3.42 -0.98
N ILE A 108 -9.32 3.25 -2.01
CA ILE A 108 -7.96 2.74 -1.84
C ILE A 108 -6.95 3.89 -1.84
N GLY A 109 -6.25 4.06 -0.71
CA GLY A 109 -5.13 4.99 -0.60
C GLY A 109 -3.89 4.46 -1.32
N ILE A 110 -3.28 5.29 -2.17
CA ILE A 110 -2.05 4.95 -2.87
C ILE A 110 -0.91 5.85 -2.38
N ALA A 111 0.10 5.27 -1.77
CA ALA A 111 1.25 6.01 -1.31
C ALA A 111 2.08 6.55 -2.49
N VAL A 112 2.20 7.87 -2.58
CA VAL A 112 2.92 8.58 -3.65
C VAL A 112 4.00 9.47 -3.03
N GLY A 113 5.22 9.39 -3.56
CA GLY A 113 6.32 10.27 -3.16
C GLY A 113 6.15 11.68 -3.71
N SER A 114 6.41 12.67 -2.86
CA SER A 114 6.47 14.08 -3.26
C SER A 114 7.75 14.74 -2.74
N PRO A 115 8.14 15.92 -3.28
CA PRO A 115 9.29 16.68 -2.75
C PRO A 115 9.14 17.04 -1.26
N ARG A 116 7.90 17.07 -0.74
CA ARG A 116 7.58 17.39 0.66
C ARG A 116 7.44 16.16 1.55
N GLY A 117 7.57 14.96 1.00
CA GLY A 117 7.39 13.68 1.70
C GLY A 117 6.35 12.79 1.07
N LEU A 118 6.02 11.69 1.74
CA LEU A 118 5.01 10.73 1.30
C LEU A 118 3.60 11.29 1.54
N VAL A 119 2.75 11.18 0.52
CA VAL A 119 1.31 11.50 0.59
C VAL A 119 0.50 10.29 0.13
N VAL A 120 -0.74 10.17 0.59
CA VAL A 120 -1.58 9.01 0.30
C VAL A 120 -2.94 9.48 -0.25
N PRO A 121 -3.00 9.89 -1.53
CA PRO A 121 -4.27 10.19 -2.18
C PRO A 121 -5.13 8.94 -2.34
N ILE A 122 -6.45 9.15 -2.44
CA ILE A 122 -7.46 8.09 -2.38
C ILE A 122 -8.10 7.87 -3.75
N LEU A 123 -7.99 6.64 -4.28
CA LEU A 123 -8.80 6.16 -5.39
C LEU A 123 -10.20 5.84 -4.87
N ARG A 124 -11.18 6.66 -5.24
CA ARG A 124 -12.58 6.46 -4.82
C ARG A 124 -13.26 5.37 -5.65
N ASN A 125 -14.04 4.52 -4.99
CA ASN A 125 -14.80 3.44 -5.64
C ASN A 125 -13.91 2.60 -6.58
N ALA A 126 -12.75 2.16 -6.11
CA ALA A 126 -11.74 1.47 -6.91
C ALA A 126 -12.24 0.14 -7.52
N ASP A 127 -13.30 -0.44 -6.96
CA ASP A 127 -14.00 -1.61 -7.49
C ASP A 127 -14.68 -1.33 -8.84
N GLN A 128 -15.15 -0.10 -9.07
CA GLN A 128 -15.82 0.33 -10.30
C GLN A 128 -14.83 0.86 -11.36
N MET A 129 -13.58 1.12 -11.01
CA MET A 129 -12.58 1.65 -11.92
C MET A 129 -12.01 0.56 -12.84
N SER A 130 -11.82 0.87 -14.12
CA SER A 130 -11.04 0.03 -15.03
C SER A 130 -9.53 0.11 -14.73
N PHE A 131 -8.73 -0.78 -15.31
CA PHE A 131 -7.26 -0.68 -15.24
C PHE A 131 -6.77 0.68 -15.77
N ALA A 132 -7.36 1.17 -16.86
CA ALA A 132 -7.01 2.46 -17.45
C ALA A 132 -7.33 3.63 -16.52
N ASP A 133 -8.51 3.62 -15.86
CA ASP A 133 -8.90 4.67 -14.93
C ASP A 133 -7.99 4.74 -13.73
N ILE A 134 -7.62 3.56 -13.17
CA ILE A 134 -6.68 3.47 -12.05
C ILE A 134 -5.31 4.06 -12.44
N GLU A 135 -4.75 3.66 -13.59
CA GLU A 135 -3.43 4.15 -14.02
C GLU A 135 -3.44 5.65 -14.33
N LYS A 136 -4.49 6.16 -14.99
CA LYS A 136 -4.68 7.60 -15.24
C LYS A 136 -4.75 8.38 -13.94
N LYS A 137 -5.53 7.89 -12.97
CA LYS A 137 -5.70 8.57 -11.69
C LYS A 137 -4.43 8.56 -10.85
N ILE A 138 -3.68 7.47 -10.85
CA ILE A 138 -2.37 7.40 -10.18
C ILE A 138 -1.36 8.36 -10.84
N ALA A 139 -1.34 8.45 -12.17
CA ALA A 139 -0.49 9.42 -12.88
C ALA A 139 -0.87 10.86 -12.53
N GLU A 140 -2.17 11.19 -12.48
CA GLU A 140 -2.68 12.49 -12.01
C GLU A 140 -2.22 12.80 -10.58
N PHE A 141 -2.36 11.84 -9.66
CA PHE A 141 -1.89 11.99 -8.28
C PHE A 141 -0.39 12.23 -8.20
N GLY A 142 0.40 11.50 -9.00
CA GLY A 142 1.84 11.69 -9.08
C GLY A 142 2.23 13.11 -9.52
N GLN A 143 1.53 13.65 -10.52
CA GLN A 143 1.77 15.01 -11.01
C GLN A 143 1.32 16.05 -9.97
N LYS A 144 0.11 15.93 -9.42
CA LYS A 144 -0.38 16.83 -8.37
C LYS A 144 0.49 16.81 -7.10
N ALA A 145 1.03 15.63 -6.74
CA ALA A 145 1.94 15.48 -5.60
C ALA A 145 3.26 16.27 -5.82
N LYS A 146 3.83 16.17 -7.03
CA LYS A 146 5.04 16.94 -7.40
C LYS A 146 4.78 18.44 -7.37
N ASP A 147 3.64 18.87 -7.88
CA ASP A 147 3.25 20.29 -7.96
C ASP A 147 2.74 20.84 -6.61
N GLY A 148 2.52 19.96 -5.61
CA GLY A 148 1.95 20.34 -4.32
C GLY A 148 0.49 20.78 -4.38
N LYS A 149 -0.28 20.28 -5.35
CA LYS A 149 -1.66 20.65 -5.65
C LYS A 149 -2.70 19.62 -5.21
N LEU A 150 -2.31 18.58 -4.45
CA LEU A 150 -3.27 17.64 -3.88
C LEU A 150 -4.16 18.35 -2.86
N GLY A 151 -5.46 18.29 -3.08
CA GLY A 151 -6.48 18.83 -2.17
C GLY A 151 -6.68 17.97 -0.93
N ILE A 152 -7.25 18.56 0.12
CA ILE A 152 -7.56 17.82 1.37
C ILE A 152 -8.56 16.70 1.09
N GLU A 153 -9.52 16.92 0.20
CA GLU A 153 -10.53 15.93 -0.20
C GLU A 153 -9.89 14.69 -0.85
N GLU A 154 -8.79 14.86 -1.58
CA GLU A 154 -8.06 13.77 -2.20
C GLU A 154 -7.20 12.97 -1.18
N LEU A 155 -6.92 13.54 -0.02
CA LEU A 155 -6.04 12.96 1.02
C LEU A 155 -6.78 12.45 2.25
N THR A 156 -8.10 12.63 2.32
CA THR A 156 -8.92 12.23 3.47
C THR A 156 -9.82 11.05 3.15
N GLY A 157 -10.13 10.25 4.16
CA GLY A 157 -10.92 9.03 4.00
C GLY A 157 -10.04 7.87 3.55
N GLY A 158 -10.64 6.95 2.79
CA GLY A 158 -9.99 5.70 2.41
C GLY A 158 -10.29 4.58 3.39
N THR A 159 -10.46 3.38 2.84
CA THR A 159 -10.81 2.18 3.62
C THR A 159 -9.67 1.18 3.72
N PHE A 160 -8.71 1.29 2.80
CA PHE A 160 -7.51 0.46 2.74
C PHE A 160 -6.39 1.25 2.05
N SER A 161 -5.13 0.91 2.28
CA SER A 161 -3.99 1.61 1.62
C SER A 161 -3.02 0.62 0.98
N ILE A 162 -2.34 1.06 -0.08
CA ILE A 162 -1.26 0.34 -0.72
C ILE A 162 -0.02 1.24 -0.75
N SER A 163 1.08 0.74 -0.19
CA SER A 163 2.39 1.41 -0.19
C SER A 163 3.39 0.62 -1.01
N ASN A 164 4.13 1.26 -1.89
CA ASN A 164 5.14 0.62 -2.73
C ASN A 164 6.54 1.12 -2.37
N GLY A 165 7.26 0.34 -1.55
CA GLY A 165 8.67 0.55 -1.22
C GLY A 165 9.63 0.00 -2.27
N GLY A 166 9.13 -0.81 -3.21
CA GLY A 166 9.94 -1.47 -4.24
C GLY A 166 10.61 -0.51 -5.21
N THR A 167 10.02 0.65 -5.45
CA THR A 167 10.61 1.73 -6.26
C THR A 167 11.91 2.27 -5.68
N PHE A 168 12.13 2.11 -4.37
CA PHE A 168 13.34 2.48 -3.64
C PHE A 168 14.26 1.28 -3.37
N GLY A 169 13.89 0.08 -3.86
CA GLY A 169 14.66 -1.15 -3.68
C GLY A 169 14.39 -1.90 -2.37
N SER A 170 13.35 -1.53 -1.61
CA SER A 170 12.98 -2.25 -0.39
C SER A 170 12.66 -3.71 -0.69
N MET A 171 13.29 -4.62 0.04
CA MET A 171 13.00 -6.06 -0.05
C MET A 171 11.77 -6.43 0.78
N LEU A 172 11.66 -5.86 1.99
CA LEU A 172 10.63 -6.19 2.96
C LEU A 172 10.49 -5.06 3.99
N SER A 173 9.27 -4.72 4.38
CA SER A 173 8.96 -3.76 5.43
C SER A 173 7.63 -4.08 6.08
N THR A 174 7.40 -3.56 7.28
CA THR A 174 6.13 -3.63 8.01
C THR A 174 5.44 -2.27 7.91
N PRO A 175 4.52 -2.06 6.97
CA PRO A 175 3.91 -0.74 6.77
C PRO A 175 3.04 -0.35 7.98
N ILE A 176 3.00 0.94 8.30
CA ILE A 176 2.16 1.49 9.36
C ILE A 176 0.77 1.77 8.78
N ILE A 177 -0.28 1.34 9.47
CA ILE A 177 -1.67 1.57 9.08
C ILE A 177 -1.98 3.07 9.05
N ASN A 178 -2.77 3.50 8.08
CA ASN A 178 -3.23 4.89 7.97
C ASN A 178 -4.64 5.03 8.59
N PRO A 179 -4.78 5.54 9.83
CA PRO A 179 -6.09 5.64 10.46
C PRO A 179 -7.09 6.48 9.64
N PRO A 180 -8.39 6.14 9.65
CA PRO A 180 -9.10 5.14 10.46
C PRO A 180 -9.10 3.71 9.88
N GLN A 181 -8.31 3.44 8.83
CA GLN A 181 -8.21 2.13 8.20
C GLN A 181 -7.69 1.08 9.18
N SER A 182 -8.02 -0.18 8.94
CA SER A 182 -7.56 -1.30 9.78
C SER A 182 -6.51 -2.18 9.10
N ALA A 183 -6.18 -1.93 7.83
CA ALA A 183 -5.14 -2.68 7.13
C ALA A 183 -4.46 -1.86 6.03
N ILE A 184 -3.26 -2.28 5.67
CA ILE A 184 -2.43 -1.71 4.60
C ILE A 184 -1.60 -2.79 3.94
N LEU A 185 -1.51 -2.75 2.61
CA LEU A 185 -0.63 -3.60 1.80
C LEU A 185 0.69 -2.89 1.51
N GLY A 186 1.79 -3.53 1.85
CA GLY A 186 3.15 -3.15 1.43
C GLY A 186 3.59 -3.99 0.23
N VAL A 187 3.96 -3.32 -0.86
CA VAL A 187 4.55 -3.91 -2.05
C VAL A 187 6.04 -3.59 -2.08
N HIS A 188 6.87 -4.53 -2.51
CA HIS A 188 8.32 -4.41 -2.48
C HIS A 188 8.96 -4.59 -3.86
N ALA A 189 10.28 -4.61 -3.90
CA ALA A 189 11.01 -4.78 -5.15
C ALA A 189 10.79 -6.18 -5.74
N THR A 190 10.40 -6.24 -7.02
CA THR A 190 10.37 -7.48 -7.79
C THR A 190 11.80 -7.80 -8.23
N LYS A 191 12.28 -8.99 -7.88
CA LYS A 191 13.63 -9.47 -8.23
C LYS A 191 13.57 -10.93 -8.67
N ASP A 192 14.44 -11.29 -9.61
CA ASP A 192 14.63 -12.68 -10.01
C ASP A 192 15.17 -13.50 -8.84
N ARG A 193 14.48 -14.61 -8.54
CA ARG A 193 14.81 -15.56 -7.49
C ARG A 193 14.70 -16.99 -7.98
N ALA A 194 15.53 -17.87 -7.43
CA ALA A 194 15.37 -19.31 -7.61
C ALA A 194 14.18 -19.79 -6.79
N VAL A 195 13.20 -20.40 -7.44
CA VAL A 195 12.02 -20.99 -6.81
C VAL A 195 11.84 -22.43 -7.29
N VAL A 196 11.08 -23.22 -6.57
CA VAL A 196 10.78 -24.61 -6.96
C VAL A 196 9.39 -24.65 -7.59
N GLU A 197 9.32 -25.05 -8.86
CA GLU A 197 8.07 -25.33 -9.58
C GLU A 197 8.12 -26.74 -10.15
N ASN A 198 7.11 -27.56 -9.88
CA ASN A 198 7.04 -28.96 -10.34
C ASN A 198 8.30 -29.79 -10.03
N GLY A 199 8.91 -29.54 -8.87
CA GLY A 199 10.13 -30.22 -8.42
C GLY A 199 11.42 -29.75 -9.08
N GLN A 200 11.37 -28.69 -9.90
CA GLN A 200 12.55 -28.11 -10.59
C GLN A 200 12.86 -26.71 -10.06
N ILE A 201 14.13 -26.37 -9.99
CA ILE A 201 14.58 -25.01 -9.67
C ILE A 201 14.46 -24.15 -10.94
N VAL A 202 13.64 -23.11 -10.86
CA VAL A 202 13.45 -22.15 -11.96
C VAL A 202 13.66 -20.73 -11.46
N VAL A 203 13.95 -19.80 -12.38
CA VAL A 203 14.07 -18.38 -12.07
C VAL A 203 12.70 -17.71 -12.29
N ARG A 204 12.22 -16.96 -11.29
CA ARG A 204 10.98 -16.19 -11.38
C ARG A 204 11.16 -14.78 -10.80
N PRO A 205 10.47 -13.78 -11.37
CA PRO A 205 10.41 -12.43 -10.80
C PRO A 205 9.49 -12.44 -9.57
N MET A 206 10.08 -12.53 -8.39
CA MET A 206 9.35 -12.65 -7.12
C MET A 206 9.22 -11.28 -6.44
N ASN A 207 8.04 -11.02 -5.89
CA ASN A 207 7.76 -9.88 -5.04
C ASN A 207 7.33 -10.36 -3.65
N TYR A 208 7.77 -9.68 -2.60
CA TYR A 208 7.24 -9.90 -1.26
C TYR A 208 6.11 -8.91 -0.99
N LEU A 209 5.00 -9.44 -0.54
CA LEU A 209 3.88 -8.66 -0.03
C LEU A 209 3.88 -8.69 1.49
N ALA A 210 3.62 -7.55 2.11
CA ALA A 210 3.40 -7.42 3.54
C ALA A 210 2.02 -6.82 3.77
N MET A 211 1.19 -7.42 4.62
CA MET A 211 -0.05 -6.80 5.05
C MET A 211 -0.01 -6.57 6.55
N SER A 212 0.03 -5.30 6.96
CA SER A 212 -0.15 -4.91 8.36
C SER A 212 -1.63 -4.69 8.61
N TYR A 213 -2.11 -5.14 9.77
CA TYR A 213 -3.52 -5.11 10.13
C TYR A 213 -3.72 -4.90 11.63
N ASP A 214 -4.87 -4.36 11.99
CA ASP A 214 -5.27 -4.16 13.38
C ASP A 214 -5.86 -5.45 13.95
N HIS A 215 -5.07 -6.12 14.78
CA HIS A 215 -5.45 -7.42 15.36
C HIS A 215 -6.58 -7.31 16.41
N ARG A 216 -7.07 -6.11 16.72
CA ARG A 216 -8.27 -5.95 17.56
C ARG A 216 -9.53 -6.45 16.86
N ILE A 217 -9.58 -6.35 15.50
CA ILE A 217 -10.76 -6.71 14.72
C ILE A 217 -10.46 -7.71 13.59
N ILE A 218 -9.19 -7.87 13.19
CA ILE A 218 -8.79 -8.78 12.12
C ILE A 218 -7.97 -9.91 12.71
N ASP A 219 -8.49 -11.12 12.65
CA ASP A 219 -7.77 -12.30 13.11
C ASP A 219 -6.72 -12.77 12.12
N GLY A 220 -5.75 -13.55 12.60
CA GLY A 220 -4.67 -14.08 11.76
C GLY A 220 -5.17 -14.88 10.56
N ARG A 221 -6.31 -15.56 10.69
CA ARG A 221 -6.92 -16.33 9.59
C ARG A 221 -7.36 -15.41 8.45
N GLU A 222 -8.14 -14.38 8.74
CA GLU A 222 -8.64 -13.43 7.73
C GLU A 222 -7.50 -12.66 7.09
N ALA A 223 -6.51 -12.25 7.89
CA ALA A 223 -5.33 -11.56 7.40
C ALA A 223 -4.51 -12.43 6.42
N VAL A 224 -4.19 -13.65 6.82
CA VAL A 224 -3.41 -14.58 5.99
C VAL A 224 -4.16 -14.95 4.72
N LEU A 225 -5.44 -15.34 4.83
CA LEU A 225 -6.24 -15.72 3.67
C LEU A 225 -6.54 -14.53 2.75
N GLY A 226 -6.69 -13.31 3.28
CA GLY A 226 -6.82 -12.10 2.48
C GLY A 226 -5.56 -11.82 1.66
N LEU A 227 -4.37 -11.96 2.27
CA LEU A 227 -3.10 -11.81 1.55
C LEU A 227 -2.89 -12.94 0.53
N VAL A 228 -3.30 -14.17 0.83
CA VAL A 228 -3.30 -15.30 -0.12
C VAL A 228 -4.22 -14.99 -1.32
N ALA A 229 -5.43 -14.46 -1.09
CA ALA A 229 -6.33 -14.08 -2.18
C ALA A 229 -5.72 -13.00 -3.09
N MET A 230 -5.00 -12.00 -2.52
CA MET A 230 -4.26 -11.01 -3.30
C MET A 230 -3.15 -11.67 -4.14
N LYS A 231 -2.39 -12.59 -3.54
CA LYS A 231 -1.36 -13.37 -4.24
C LYS A 231 -1.95 -14.15 -5.41
N GLU A 232 -3.01 -14.94 -5.17
CA GLU A 232 -3.64 -15.77 -6.20
C GLU A 232 -4.15 -14.92 -7.37
N ALA A 233 -4.75 -13.75 -7.10
CA ALA A 233 -5.20 -12.83 -8.13
C ALA A 233 -4.06 -12.21 -8.96
N LEU A 234 -2.86 -12.07 -8.39
CA LEU A 234 -1.66 -11.59 -9.09
C LEU A 234 -0.98 -12.72 -9.89
N GLU A 235 -0.98 -13.95 -9.36
CA GLU A 235 -0.40 -15.12 -10.02
C GLU A 235 -1.31 -15.68 -11.13
N ASP A 236 -2.62 -15.38 -11.08
CA ASP A 236 -3.58 -15.66 -12.16
C ASP A 236 -4.51 -14.45 -12.38
N PRO A 237 -4.02 -13.40 -13.10
CA PRO A 237 -4.79 -12.17 -13.30
C PRO A 237 -6.08 -12.36 -14.10
N ALA A 238 -6.29 -13.49 -14.76
CA ALA A 238 -7.56 -13.80 -15.44
C ALA A 238 -8.72 -13.91 -14.45
N ARG A 239 -8.47 -14.33 -13.20
CA ARG A 239 -9.48 -14.37 -12.12
C ARG A 239 -10.15 -13.00 -11.89
N LEU A 240 -9.39 -11.91 -12.04
CA LEU A 240 -9.90 -10.54 -11.88
C LEU A 240 -10.93 -10.14 -12.94
N LEU A 241 -11.01 -10.88 -14.06
CA LEU A 241 -11.98 -10.66 -15.14
C LEU A 241 -13.29 -11.41 -14.90
N PHE A 242 -13.26 -12.47 -14.10
CA PHE A 242 -14.38 -13.37 -13.86
C PHE A 242 -14.96 -13.26 -12.44
N ASP A 243 -14.41 -12.36 -11.62
CA ASP A 243 -14.81 -12.19 -10.20
C ASP A 243 -14.77 -13.50 -9.38
N ILE A 244 -13.73 -14.36 -9.58
CA ILE A 244 -13.54 -15.65 -8.90
C ILE A 244 -12.26 -15.74 -8.10
#